data_c56e4afc03d98d9fac88d16e1c12374d
#
_entry.id   c56e4afc03d98d9fac88d16e1c12374d
#
_cell.length_a   1.000
_cell.length_b   1.000
_cell.length_c   1.000
_cell.angle_alpha   90.00
_cell.angle_beta   90.00
_cell.angle_gamma   90.00
#
_symmetry.space_group_name_H-M   'P 1'
#
loop_
_entity.id
_entity.type
_entity.pdbx_description
1 polymer ?
#
loop_
_entity_poly.entity_id
_entity_poly.type
_entity_poly.pdbx_seq_one_letter_code
_entity_poly.pdbx_strand_id
1 'polypeptide(L)' 'MKYIIINKWQIPNSKMKPNYYLKEVVESLEIANAKLKAYQIIENDKNDNYFIVPFNENALLLTEEVA' A
#
# COMPACT_ATOMS: atom_id res chain seq x y z
N MET A 1 -1.66 -1.64 17.67
CA MET A 1 -2.34 -1.86 16.37
C MET A 1 -1.31 -1.92 15.26
N LYS A 2 -1.47 -2.85 14.35
CA LYS A 2 -0.58 -2.98 13.19
C LYS A 2 -1.09 -2.16 12.01
N TYR A 3 -0.21 -1.85 11.10
CA TYR A 3 -0.52 -1.10 9.89
C TYR A 3 0.09 -1.77 8.68
N ILE A 4 -0.55 -1.59 7.53
CA ILE A 4 -0.09 -2.16 6.25
C ILE A 4 0.31 -1.02 5.34
N ILE A 5 1.47 -1.16 4.71
CA ILE A 5 1.90 -0.25 3.64
C ILE A 5 1.52 -0.90 2.32
N ILE A 6 0.75 -0.17 1.52
CA ILE A 6 0.24 -0.66 0.24
C ILE A 6 0.74 0.25 -0.87
N ASN A 7 1.13 -0.36 -1.97
CA ASN A 7 1.47 0.35 -3.20
C ASN A 7 0.31 0.18 -4.20
N LYS A 8 -0.20 1.29 -4.68
CA LYS A 8 -1.16 1.32 -5.78
C LYS A 8 -0.41 1.78 -7.03
N TRP A 9 -0.20 0.87 -7.97
CA TRP A 9 0.46 1.21 -9.23
C TRP A 9 -0.58 1.39 -10.33
N GLN A 10 -0.54 2.52 -11.01
CA GLN A 10 -1.51 2.84 -12.04
C GLN A 10 -0.88 3.77 -13.09
N ILE A 11 -1.09 3.46 -14.36
CA ILE A 11 -0.70 4.34 -15.45
C ILE A 11 -1.73 5.42 -15.60
N PRO A 12 -1.35 6.71 -15.52
CA PRO A 12 -2.31 7.83 -15.68
C PRO A 12 -3.02 7.76 -17.02
N ASN A 13 -4.30 8.09 -17.01
CA ASN A 13 -5.14 8.11 -18.20
C ASN A 13 -5.28 6.77 -18.92
N SER A 14 -4.96 5.69 -18.25
CA SER A 14 -5.14 4.33 -18.77
C SER A 14 -6.50 3.80 -18.39
N LYS A 15 -7.07 2.96 -19.25
CA LYS A 15 -8.32 2.25 -18.94
C LYS A 15 -8.06 1.01 -18.09
N MET A 16 -6.81 0.67 -17.85
CA MET A 16 -6.44 -0.48 -17.03
C MET A 16 -6.72 -0.21 -15.55
N LYS A 17 -7.16 -1.24 -14.84
CA LYS A 17 -7.37 -1.13 -13.41
C LYS A 17 -6.03 -1.00 -12.69
N PRO A 18 -5.99 -0.26 -11.56
CA PRO A 18 -4.76 -0.18 -10.80
C PRO A 18 -4.39 -1.52 -10.18
N ASN A 19 -3.10 -1.74 -10.00
CA ASN A 19 -2.58 -2.91 -9.30
C ASN A 19 -2.24 -2.51 -7.86
N TYR A 20 -2.57 -3.39 -6.92
CA TYR A 20 -2.30 -3.16 -5.51
C TYR A 20 -1.31 -4.20 -5.01
N TYR A 21 -0.28 -3.74 -4.30
CA TYR A 21 0.75 -4.61 -3.74
C TYR A 21 0.91 -4.34 -2.26
N LEU A 22 0.79 -5.38 -1.45
CA LEU A 22 1.09 -5.28 -0.03
C LEU A 22 2.61 -5.28 0.11
N LYS A 23 3.16 -4.18 0.63
CA LYS A 23 4.61 -4.04 0.78
C LYS A 23 5.09 -4.58 2.11
N GLU A 24 4.44 -4.20 3.20
CA GLU A 24 4.92 -4.55 4.52
C GLU A 24 3.83 -4.36 5.56
N VAL A 25 3.88 -5.17 6.62
CA VAL A 25 3.05 -4.99 7.81
C VAL A 25 3.97 -4.52 8.94
N VAL A 26 3.61 -3.42 9.59
CA VAL A 26 4.43 -2.83 10.65
C VAL A 26 3.65 -2.65 11.94
N GLU A 27 4.38 -2.48 13.04
CA GLU A 27 3.79 -2.49 14.39
C GLU A 27 3.20 -1.15 14.83
N SER A 28 3.60 -0.03 14.21
CA SER A 28 3.12 1.28 14.61
C SER A 28 2.97 2.22 13.42
N LEU A 29 2.14 3.26 13.60
CA LEU A 29 1.95 4.27 12.56
C LEU A 29 3.24 5.07 12.31
N GLU A 30 4.03 5.30 13.36
CA GLU A 30 5.29 6.02 13.22
C GLU A 30 6.27 5.26 12.32
N ILE A 31 6.38 3.94 12.53
CA ILE A 31 7.22 3.10 11.68
C ILE A 31 6.67 3.07 10.26
N ALA A 32 5.35 2.97 10.12
CA ALA A 32 4.72 2.96 8.80
C ALA A 32 5.03 4.22 8.01
N ASN A 33 4.93 5.38 8.64
CA ASN A 33 5.24 6.65 7.98
C ASN A 33 6.69 6.75 7.55
N ALA A 34 7.62 6.30 8.40
CA ALA A 34 9.05 6.32 8.07
C ALA A 34 9.34 5.41 6.87
N LYS A 35 8.77 4.20 6.86
CA LYS A 35 8.98 3.25 5.77
C LYS A 35 8.29 3.70 4.48
N LEU A 36 7.13 4.33 4.58
CA LEU A 36 6.45 4.89 3.42
C LEU A 36 7.34 5.90 2.70
N LYS A 37 7.96 6.80 3.45
CA LYS A 37 8.88 7.78 2.87
C LYS A 37 10.09 7.11 2.21
N ALA A 38 10.61 6.06 2.83
CA ALA A 38 11.73 5.31 2.27
C ALA A 38 11.34 4.65 0.94
N TYR A 39 10.16 4.04 0.86
CA TYR A 39 9.68 3.44 -0.39
C TYR A 39 9.52 4.48 -1.47
N GLN A 40 8.97 5.64 -1.15
CA GLN A 40 8.78 6.72 -2.12
C GLN A 40 10.11 7.22 -2.70
N ILE A 41 11.16 7.21 -1.89
CA ILE A 41 12.50 7.64 -2.33
C ILE A 41 13.19 6.55 -3.15
N ILE A 42 13.15 5.31 -2.65
CA ILE A 42 13.87 4.19 -3.26
C ILE A 42 13.26 3.77 -4.60
N GLU A 43 11.95 3.63 -4.64
CA GLU A 43 11.27 3.14 -5.84
C GLU A 43 10.95 4.25 -6.84
N ASN A 44 10.77 5.45 -6.37
CA ASN A 44 10.63 6.69 -7.16
C ASN A 44 10.01 6.56 -8.56
N ASP A 45 8.96 5.76 -8.69
CA ASP A 45 8.20 5.63 -9.93
C ASP A 45 6.96 6.52 -9.82
N LYS A 46 6.76 7.39 -10.80
CA LYS A 46 5.62 8.32 -10.80
C LYS A 46 4.27 7.62 -10.85
N ASN A 47 4.25 6.33 -11.24
CA ASN A 47 3.02 5.54 -11.30
C ASN A 47 2.71 4.86 -9.96
N ASP A 48 3.64 4.89 -9.01
CA ASP A 48 3.47 4.33 -7.68
C ASP A 48 2.83 5.33 -6.73
N ASN A 49 1.83 4.87 -5.99
CA ASN A 49 1.24 5.62 -4.90
C ASN A 49 1.25 4.75 -3.66
N TYR A 50 1.88 5.22 -2.59
CA TYR A 50 1.97 4.48 -1.34
C TYR A 50 0.99 5.05 -0.33
N PHE A 51 0.32 4.18 0.41
CA PHE A 51 -0.56 4.60 1.48
C PHE A 51 -0.58 3.57 2.60
N ILE A 52 -1.08 4.00 3.75
CA ILE A 52 -1.07 3.20 4.97
C ILE A 52 -2.52 2.96 5.38
N VAL A 53 -2.84 1.70 5.70
CA VAL A 53 -4.15 1.33 6.22
C VAL A 53 -3.98 0.56 7.52
N PRO A 54 -4.94 0.67 8.47
CA PRO A 54 -4.91 -0.16 9.66
C PRO A 54 -5.05 -1.63 9.28
N PHE A 55 -4.26 -2.49 9.94
CA PHE A 55 -4.36 -3.92 9.74
C PHE A 55 -5.49 -4.49 10.58
N ASN A 56 -6.38 -5.24 9.95
CA ASN A 56 -7.31 -6.11 10.66
C ASN A 56 -7.70 -7.27 9.75
N GLU A 57 -8.07 -8.40 10.36
CA GLU A 57 -8.39 -9.60 9.61
C GLU A 57 -9.57 -9.41 8.67
N ASN A 58 -10.56 -8.66 9.09
CA ASN A 58 -11.75 -8.42 8.27
C ASN A 58 -11.42 -7.68 6.99
N ALA A 59 -10.51 -6.71 7.05
CA ALA A 59 -10.07 -5.98 5.87
C ALA A 59 -9.34 -6.89 4.89
N LEU A 60 -8.50 -7.81 5.39
CA LEU A 60 -7.81 -8.76 4.54
C LEU A 60 -8.76 -9.75 3.90
N LEU A 61 -9.75 -10.24 4.65
CA LEU A 61 -10.76 -11.15 4.11
C LEU A 61 -11.56 -10.50 3.00
N LEU A 62 -11.95 -9.25 3.18
CA LEU A 62 -12.67 -8.51 2.14
C LEU A 62 -11.82 -8.33 0.88
N THR A 63 -10.53 -8.09 1.05
CA THR A 63 -9.61 -7.97 -0.07
C THR A 63 -9.51 -9.28 -0.84
N GLU A 64 -9.43 -10.40 -0.14
CA GLU A 64 -9.38 -11.72 -0.77
C GLU A 64 -10.67 -12.05 -1.52
N GLU A 65 -11.82 -11.69 -0.96
CA GLU A 65 -13.11 -11.94 -1.60
C GLU A 65 -13.27 -11.12 -2.89
N VAL A 66 -12.73 -9.93 -2.91
CA VAL A 66 -12.83 -9.04 -4.07
C VAL A 66 -11.80 -9.40 -5.14
N ALA A 67 -10.68 -9.95 -4.72
CA ALA A 67 -9.63 -10.36 -5.64
C ALA A 67 -10.02 -11.64 -6.37
#